data_adc36dc9a8bc1a0e58aca6c2218a2404
#
_entry.id   adc36dc9a8bc1a0e58aca6c2218a2404
#
_cell.length_a   1.000
_cell.length_b   1.000
_cell.length_c   1.000
_cell.angle_alpha   90.00
_cell.angle_beta   90.00
_cell.angle_gamma   90.00
#
_symmetry.space_group_name_H-M   'P 1'
#
loop_
_entity.id
_entity.type
_entity.pdbx_description
1 polymer ?
#
loop_
_entity_poly.entity_id
_entity_poly.type
_entity_poly.pdbx_seq_one_letter_code
_entity_poly.pdbx_strand_id
1 'polypeptide(L)'
;MGQKEIIIDLLKLNTVMTQGQIAEAIYCDKNHSPNIYASLSKLVVDGIVARSGRNPSYYSLSDVKIEVLEKSDKLVKSGCDIAKEIITNESLDEAEKDVMGTDNYGPEMDMITRCLKKYPYNTDADLVAMKVGLIDITNSTHLSQHKSKISMVELADIIASIPNVDERIKAGDPEVVNAIAHSNGKINLFSFATKYCCYHNKNLYERDDYSILDTVLKDSLPKYFGDVTRGQIQRWQDSYNYAAYNDYITKKLDELNITTDFRKRKFDWYVWYKNR
;
A
#
# COMPACT_ATOMS: atom_id res chain seq x y z
N MET A 1 22.75 11.39 6.58
CA MET A 1 23.18 11.82 5.23
C MET A 1 22.31 12.98 4.80
N GLY A 2 22.88 14.09 4.40
CA GLY A 2 22.12 15.28 4.00
C GLY A 2 21.54 15.12 2.59
N GLN A 3 20.48 15.87 2.26
CA GLN A 3 19.80 15.79 0.95
C GLN A 3 20.77 15.96 -0.24
N LYS A 4 21.78 16.83 -0.11
CA LYS A 4 22.80 17.04 -1.15
C LYS A 4 23.66 15.81 -1.41
N GLU A 5 24.06 15.11 -0.36
CA GLU A 5 24.86 13.88 -0.45
C GLU A 5 24.05 12.79 -1.18
N ILE A 6 22.76 12.66 -0.86
CA ILE A 6 21.86 11.72 -1.55
C ILE A 6 21.75 12.06 -3.04
N ILE A 7 21.61 13.33 -3.41
CA ILE A 7 21.56 13.78 -4.82
C ILE A 7 22.85 13.42 -5.55
N ILE A 8 24.01 13.67 -4.93
CA ILE A 8 25.31 13.33 -5.53
C ILE A 8 25.43 11.82 -5.76
N ASP A 9 25.05 11.00 -4.78
CA ASP A 9 25.12 9.54 -4.90
C ASP A 9 24.14 9.00 -5.96
N LEU A 10 22.95 9.59 -6.08
CA LEU A 10 22.01 9.27 -7.17
C LEU A 10 22.60 9.58 -8.55
N LEU A 11 23.28 10.73 -8.70
CA LEU A 11 23.91 11.11 -9.96
C LEU A 11 25.18 10.30 -10.28
N LYS A 12 25.88 9.78 -9.27
CA LYS A 12 26.95 8.78 -9.50
C LYS A 12 26.42 7.48 -10.10
N LEU A 13 25.25 7.03 -9.64
CA LEU A 13 24.63 5.79 -10.07
C LEU A 13 23.93 5.90 -11.44
N ASN A 14 23.33 7.07 -11.74
CA ASN A 14 22.42 7.23 -12.87
C ASN A 14 22.95 8.23 -13.94
N THR A 15 24.18 8.68 -13.83
CA THR A 15 24.90 9.56 -14.78
C THR A 15 24.16 10.87 -15.08
N VAL A 16 22.90 10.85 -15.53
CA VAL A 16 22.07 12.02 -15.85
C VAL A 16 20.63 11.78 -15.38
N MET A 17 20.04 12.75 -14.67
CA MET A 17 18.67 12.67 -14.17
C MET A 17 17.94 14.01 -14.32
N THR A 18 16.63 13.99 -14.52
CA THR A 18 15.79 15.19 -14.41
C THR A 18 15.50 15.51 -12.94
N GLN A 19 15.10 16.75 -12.65
CA GLN A 19 14.67 17.14 -11.30
C GLN A 19 13.52 16.25 -10.78
N GLY A 20 12.56 15.90 -11.64
CA GLY A 20 11.47 15.00 -11.29
C GLY A 20 11.94 13.59 -10.94
N GLN A 21 12.90 13.03 -11.68
CA GLN A 21 13.48 11.71 -11.40
C GLN A 21 14.27 11.69 -10.07
N ILE A 22 15.00 12.78 -9.77
CA ILE A 22 15.70 12.92 -8.49
C ILE A 22 14.68 13.02 -7.34
N ALA A 23 13.61 13.79 -7.51
CA ALA A 23 12.54 13.89 -6.52
C ALA A 23 11.86 12.55 -6.29
N GLU A 24 11.56 11.83 -7.37
CA GLU A 24 10.97 10.49 -7.32
C GLU A 24 11.88 9.49 -6.59
N ALA A 25 13.19 9.55 -6.84
CA ALA A 25 14.15 8.69 -6.17
C ALA A 25 14.31 8.98 -4.66
N ILE A 26 14.16 10.25 -4.24
CA ILE A 26 14.32 10.65 -2.83
C ILE A 26 13.01 10.53 -2.05
N TYR A 27 11.88 10.94 -2.65
CA TYR A 27 10.59 11.07 -1.97
C TYR A 27 9.53 10.10 -2.50
N CYS A 28 9.87 9.29 -3.51
CA CYS A 28 8.95 8.43 -4.24
C CYS A 28 7.76 9.21 -4.86
N ASP A 29 7.94 10.50 -5.14
CA ASP A 29 6.91 11.38 -5.71
C ASP A 29 7.56 12.53 -6.50
N LYS A 30 7.26 12.61 -7.80
CA LYS A 30 7.72 13.70 -8.70
C LYS A 30 7.21 15.07 -8.27
N ASN A 31 6.07 15.13 -7.57
CA ASN A 31 5.48 16.38 -7.09
C ASN A 31 6.32 17.05 -5.98
N HIS A 32 7.26 16.30 -5.35
CA HIS A 32 8.26 16.87 -4.43
C HIS A 32 9.44 17.53 -5.15
N SER A 33 9.40 17.65 -6.47
CA SER A 33 10.39 18.36 -7.27
C SER A 33 10.75 19.75 -6.73
N PRO A 34 9.82 20.61 -6.25
CA PRO A 34 10.17 21.89 -5.63
C PRO A 34 11.06 21.75 -4.38
N ASN A 35 10.92 20.68 -3.61
CA ASN A 35 11.64 20.48 -2.35
C ASN A 35 13.15 20.23 -2.54
N ILE A 36 13.56 19.75 -3.72
CA ILE A 36 14.96 19.50 -4.05
C ILE A 36 15.60 20.63 -4.84
N TYR A 37 14.79 21.59 -5.33
CA TYR A 37 15.26 22.67 -6.18
C TYR A 37 16.38 23.51 -5.53
N ALA A 38 16.22 23.86 -4.26
CA ALA A 38 17.22 24.64 -3.55
C ALA A 38 18.55 23.90 -3.42
N SER A 39 18.50 22.58 -3.13
CA SER A 39 19.68 21.72 -3.02
C SER A 39 20.38 21.54 -4.36
N LEU A 40 19.63 21.29 -5.44
CA LEU A 40 20.16 21.20 -6.81
C LEU A 40 20.77 22.51 -7.26
N SER A 41 20.08 23.64 -7.07
CA SER A 41 20.57 24.98 -7.45
C SER A 41 21.89 25.28 -6.75
N LYS A 42 22.02 24.93 -5.47
CA LYS A 42 23.26 25.14 -4.73
C LYS A 42 24.37 24.22 -5.23
N LEU A 43 24.11 22.96 -5.53
CA LEU A 43 25.10 22.05 -6.12
C LEU A 43 25.59 22.51 -7.50
N VAL A 44 24.70 23.14 -8.29
CA VAL A 44 25.08 23.74 -9.58
C VAL A 44 25.96 24.98 -9.36
N VAL A 45 25.63 25.87 -8.41
CA VAL A 45 26.44 27.06 -8.06
C VAL A 45 27.81 26.64 -7.50
N ASP A 46 27.85 25.60 -6.68
CA ASP A 46 29.08 25.04 -6.08
C ASP A 46 29.93 24.27 -7.13
N GLY A 47 29.46 24.18 -8.40
CA GLY A 47 30.19 23.53 -9.51
C GLY A 47 30.27 22.00 -9.38
N ILE A 48 29.51 21.39 -8.50
CA ILE A 48 29.50 19.92 -8.26
C ILE A 48 28.59 19.22 -9.27
N VAL A 49 27.48 19.89 -9.66
CA VAL A 49 26.48 19.37 -10.60
C VAL A 49 26.34 20.31 -11.76
N ALA A 50 26.37 19.75 -12.97
CA ALA A 50 26.05 20.46 -14.21
C ALA A 50 24.55 20.39 -14.51
N ARG A 51 24.00 21.45 -15.09
CA ARG A 51 22.61 21.52 -15.54
C ARG A 51 22.55 21.77 -17.04
N SER A 52 21.73 21.01 -17.76
CA SER A 52 21.47 21.18 -19.19
C SER A 52 19.97 21.23 -19.47
N GLY A 53 19.57 21.92 -20.51
CA GLY A 53 18.18 22.07 -20.93
C GLY A 53 17.36 23.03 -20.08
N ARG A 54 16.17 23.39 -20.57
CA ARG A 54 15.24 24.30 -19.86
C ARG A 54 13.92 23.61 -19.47
N ASN A 55 13.45 22.66 -20.24
CA ASN A 55 12.20 21.94 -19.96
C ASN A 55 12.15 20.62 -20.76
N PRO A 56 12.44 19.46 -20.14
CA PRO A 56 12.97 19.31 -18.78
C PRO A 56 14.44 19.75 -18.63
N SER A 57 14.84 20.12 -17.41
CA SER A 57 16.26 20.31 -17.06
C SER A 57 16.87 18.99 -16.63
N TYR A 58 18.08 18.70 -17.14
CA TYR A 58 18.86 17.49 -16.82
C TYR A 58 20.05 17.88 -15.93
N TYR A 59 20.38 17.02 -14.98
CA TYR A 59 21.45 17.20 -14.02
C TYR A 59 22.41 16.02 -14.09
N SER A 60 23.72 16.30 -14.05
CA SER A 60 24.81 15.30 -13.96
C SER A 60 25.91 15.82 -13.05
N LEU A 61 26.86 14.98 -12.65
CA LEU A 61 28.09 15.49 -12.03
C LEU A 61 28.87 16.30 -13.04
N SER A 62 29.59 17.34 -12.59
CA SER A 62 30.27 18.31 -13.47
C SER A 62 31.44 17.74 -14.25
N ASP A 63 31.99 16.61 -13.84
CA ASP A 63 33.04 15.84 -14.54
C ASP A 63 32.49 14.97 -15.68
N VAL A 64 31.16 14.80 -15.76
CA VAL A 64 30.48 14.04 -16.80
C VAL A 64 30.02 14.99 -17.90
N LYS A 65 30.60 14.87 -19.13
CA LYS A 65 30.09 15.57 -20.30
C LYS A 65 28.67 15.10 -20.61
N ILE A 66 27.70 16.00 -20.51
CA ILE A 66 26.33 15.76 -21.00
C ILE A 66 26.40 15.81 -22.52
N GLU A 67 26.70 14.68 -23.18
CA GLU A 67 26.33 14.53 -24.58
C GLU A 67 24.81 14.55 -24.63
N VAL A 68 24.27 15.49 -25.39
CA VAL A 68 22.82 15.66 -25.55
C VAL A 68 22.27 14.36 -26.13
N LEU A 69 21.80 13.51 -25.25
CA LEU A 69 21.11 12.28 -25.61
C LEU A 69 19.68 12.64 -26.04
N GLU A 70 19.53 13.17 -27.25
CA GLU A 70 18.24 13.34 -27.92
C GLU A 70 17.54 11.98 -28.19
N LYS A 71 18.14 10.87 -27.81
CA LYS A 71 17.61 9.51 -28.03
C LYS A 71 18.02 8.52 -26.95
N SER A 72 17.56 8.69 -25.71
CA SER A 72 17.53 7.57 -24.78
C SER A 72 16.24 7.54 -23.95
N ASP A 73 15.11 7.39 -24.63
CA ASP A 73 13.87 6.87 -24.03
C ASP A 73 13.97 5.43 -23.57
N LYS A 74 15.19 4.87 -23.50
CA LYS A 74 15.39 3.42 -23.31
C LYS A 74 16.06 2.99 -21.99
N LEU A 75 16.31 3.86 -21.02
CA LEU A 75 17.05 3.44 -19.81
C LEU A 75 16.50 3.96 -18.47
N VAL A 76 15.32 4.51 -18.44
CA VAL A 76 14.56 4.61 -17.18
C VAL A 76 13.59 3.45 -17.18
N LYS A 77 13.95 2.35 -16.47
CA LYS A 77 12.96 1.32 -16.16
C LYS A 77 11.77 2.03 -15.56
N SER A 78 10.59 1.87 -16.14
CA SER A 78 9.36 2.43 -15.56
C SER A 78 9.19 1.84 -14.16
N GLY A 79 8.51 2.53 -13.25
CA GLY A 79 8.20 1.97 -11.93
C GLY A 79 7.58 0.57 -12.03
N CYS A 80 6.84 0.31 -13.12
CA CYS A 80 6.29 -1.01 -13.45
C CYS A 80 7.38 -2.05 -13.76
N ASP A 81 8.50 -1.68 -14.40
CA ASP A 81 9.60 -2.62 -14.69
C ASP A 81 10.38 -2.97 -13.43
N ILE A 82 10.55 -2.01 -12.52
CA ILE A 82 11.16 -2.26 -11.20
C ILE A 82 10.25 -3.19 -10.37
N ALA A 83 8.95 -2.95 -10.37
CA ALA A 83 8.00 -3.81 -9.67
C ALA A 83 8.07 -5.27 -10.16
N LYS A 84 8.19 -5.49 -11.47
CA LYS A 84 8.35 -6.83 -12.05
C LYS A 84 9.61 -7.57 -11.62
N GLU A 85 10.69 -6.85 -11.30
CA GLU A 85 11.94 -7.45 -10.84
C GLU A 85 11.93 -7.81 -9.36
N ILE A 86 11.16 -7.10 -8.55
CA ILE A 86 11.19 -7.23 -7.07
C ILE A 86 9.95 -7.91 -6.49
N ILE A 87 8.80 -7.86 -7.19
CA ILE A 87 7.56 -8.52 -6.77
C ILE A 87 7.39 -9.78 -7.61
N THR A 88 7.76 -10.90 -7.02
CA THR A 88 7.66 -12.24 -7.62
C THR A 88 6.91 -13.17 -6.67
N ASN A 89 6.51 -14.36 -7.14
CA ASN A 89 5.90 -15.36 -6.27
C ASN A 89 6.80 -15.68 -5.08
N GLU A 90 8.12 -15.86 -5.34
CA GLU A 90 9.12 -16.20 -4.32
C GLU A 90 9.25 -15.09 -3.28
N SER A 91 9.30 -13.80 -3.72
CA SER A 91 9.42 -12.67 -2.79
C SER A 91 8.18 -12.48 -1.92
N LEU A 92 6.99 -12.83 -2.43
CA LEU A 92 5.75 -12.82 -1.67
C LEU A 92 5.69 -13.97 -0.66
N ASP A 93 6.13 -15.17 -1.05
CA ASP A 93 6.20 -16.34 -0.16
C ASP A 93 7.26 -16.14 0.94
N GLU A 94 8.37 -15.48 0.63
CA GLU A 94 9.40 -15.12 1.60
C GLU A 94 8.85 -14.08 2.61
N ALA A 95 8.17 -13.03 2.13
CA ALA A 95 7.55 -12.04 3.00
C ALA A 95 6.51 -12.64 3.95
N GLU A 96 5.71 -13.61 3.49
CA GLU A 96 4.81 -14.36 4.38
C GLU A 96 5.58 -15.08 5.49
N LYS A 97 6.66 -15.79 5.15
CA LYS A 97 7.50 -16.50 6.14
C LYS A 97 8.12 -15.54 7.14
N ASP A 98 8.67 -14.42 6.66
CA ASP A 98 9.30 -13.41 7.51
C ASP A 98 8.30 -12.81 8.49
N VAL A 99 7.12 -12.40 7.99
CA VAL A 99 6.07 -11.79 8.81
C VAL A 99 5.50 -12.78 9.81
N MET A 100 5.19 -14.01 9.38
CA MET A 100 4.66 -15.05 10.25
C MET A 100 5.70 -15.60 11.23
N GLY A 101 6.98 -15.46 10.92
CA GLY A 101 8.11 -15.84 11.79
C GLY A 101 8.44 -14.82 12.88
N THR A 102 7.80 -13.65 12.92
CA THR A 102 8.04 -12.66 13.97
C THR A 102 7.42 -13.09 15.30
N ASP A 103 8.08 -12.75 16.42
CA ASP A 103 7.67 -13.13 17.78
C ASP A 103 6.28 -12.61 18.19
N ASN A 104 5.84 -11.50 17.61
CA ASN A 104 4.56 -10.87 17.96
C ASN A 104 3.49 -11.12 16.90
N TYR A 105 3.76 -10.78 15.65
CA TYR A 105 2.74 -10.75 14.60
C TYR A 105 2.26 -12.15 14.19
N GLY A 106 3.16 -13.13 14.07
CA GLY A 106 2.80 -14.52 13.75
C GLY A 106 1.79 -15.10 14.74
N PRO A 107 2.09 -15.12 16.07
CA PRO A 107 1.16 -15.56 17.09
C PRO A 107 -0.18 -14.81 17.12
N GLU A 108 -0.19 -13.49 16.83
CA GLU A 108 -1.41 -12.70 16.73
C GLU A 108 -2.27 -13.12 15.53
N MET A 109 -1.67 -13.40 14.36
CA MET A 109 -2.39 -13.91 13.20
C MET A 109 -2.98 -15.31 13.46
N ASP A 110 -2.24 -16.17 14.14
CA ASP A 110 -2.74 -17.47 14.58
C ASP A 110 -3.91 -17.34 15.56
N MET A 111 -3.85 -16.37 16.47
CA MET A 111 -4.93 -16.08 17.41
C MET A 111 -6.20 -15.63 16.68
N ILE A 112 -6.08 -14.73 15.70
CA ILE A 112 -7.20 -14.32 14.84
C ILE A 112 -7.80 -15.56 14.15
N THR A 113 -6.96 -16.37 13.52
CA THR A 113 -7.40 -17.58 12.79
C THR A 113 -8.17 -18.53 13.69
N ARG A 114 -7.66 -18.83 14.91
CA ARG A 114 -8.35 -19.69 15.88
C ARG A 114 -9.66 -19.07 16.34
N CYS A 115 -9.70 -17.76 16.60
CA CYS A 115 -10.92 -17.07 17.00
C CYS A 115 -12.00 -17.16 15.93
N LEU A 116 -11.65 -16.84 14.67
CA LEU A 116 -12.60 -16.89 13.56
C LEU A 116 -13.10 -18.30 13.30
N LYS A 117 -12.24 -19.32 13.30
CA LYS A 117 -12.64 -20.74 13.14
C LYS A 117 -13.56 -21.23 14.26
N LYS A 118 -13.34 -20.75 15.49
CA LYS A 118 -14.19 -21.11 16.64
C LYS A 118 -15.55 -20.43 16.60
N TYR A 119 -15.60 -19.20 16.11
CA TYR A 119 -16.81 -18.38 16.05
C TYR A 119 -17.03 -17.86 14.62
N PRO A 120 -17.40 -18.73 13.65
CA PRO A 120 -17.35 -18.37 12.23
C PRO A 120 -18.42 -17.36 11.81
N TYR A 121 -19.57 -17.31 12.50
CA TYR A 121 -20.69 -16.48 12.08
C TYR A 121 -20.64 -15.07 12.64
N ASN A 122 -21.19 -14.11 11.87
CA ASN A 122 -21.26 -12.70 12.20
C ASN A 122 -22.69 -12.22 12.51
N THR A 123 -23.53 -13.12 12.99
CA THR A 123 -24.93 -12.83 13.34
C THR A 123 -25.14 -12.50 14.82
N ASP A 124 -24.16 -12.79 15.68
CA ASP A 124 -24.16 -12.48 17.11
C ASP A 124 -23.30 -11.25 17.38
N ALA A 125 -23.92 -10.13 17.78
CA ALA A 125 -23.22 -8.86 17.94
C ALA A 125 -22.12 -8.91 19.02
N ASP A 126 -22.28 -9.67 20.09
CA ASP A 126 -21.26 -9.80 21.16
C ASP A 126 -20.01 -10.52 20.62
N LEU A 127 -20.23 -11.60 19.85
CA LEU A 127 -19.13 -12.31 19.19
C LEU A 127 -18.47 -11.47 18.09
N VAL A 128 -19.24 -10.67 17.36
CA VAL A 128 -18.70 -9.71 16.39
C VAL A 128 -17.88 -8.62 17.09
N ALA A 129 -18.35 -8.10 18.24
CA ALA A 129 -17.59 -7.11 19.03
C ALA A 129 -16.24 -7.66 19.49
N MET A 130 -16.19 -8.93 19.91
CA MET A 130 -14.93 -9.62 20.24
C MET A 130 -13.99 -9.69 19.04
N LYS A 131 -14.48 -10.06 17.85
CA LYS A 131 -13.68 -10.10 16.61
C LYS A 131 -13.20 -8.72 16.20
N VAL A 132 -14.07 -7.71 16.30
CA VAL A 132 -13.72 -6.30 16.03
C VAL A 132 -12.58 -5.87 16.94
N GLY A 133 -12.67 -6.11 18.25
CA GLY A 133 -11.63 -5.78 19.22
C GLY A 133 -10.31 -6.50 18.94
N LEU A 134 -10.37 -7.79 18.61
CA LEU A 134 -9.21 -8.59 18.28
C LEU A 134 -8.48 -8.05 17.04
N ILE A 135 -9.21 -7.76 15.96
CA ILE A 135 -8.64 -7.21 14.72
C ILE A 135 -8.11 -5.80 14.95
N ASP A 136 -8.80 -4.95 15.74
CA ASP A 136 -8.35 -3.60 16.06
C ASP A 136 -6.99 -3.60 16.77
N ILE A 137 -6.86 -4.40 17.83
CA ILE A 137 -5.64 -4.44 18.65
C ILE A 137 -4.46 -4.99 17.85
N THR A 138 -4.65 -6.12 17.16
CA THR A 138 -3.56 -6.80 16.44
C THR A 138 -3.11 -6.07 15.17
N ASN A 139 -3.96 -5.22 14.59
CA ASN A 139 -3.64 -4.49 13.36
C ASN A 139 -3.56 -2.98 13.54
N SER A 140 -3.59 -2.49 14.78
CA SER A 140 -3.46 -1.06 15.11
C SER A 140 -4.41 -0.18 14.26
N THR A 141 -5.69 -0.59 14.14
CA THR A 141 -6.66 0.19 13.37
C THR A 141 -7.19 1.40 14.15
N HIS A 142 -6.83 1.48 15.43
CA HIS A 142 -7.03 2.62 16.32
C HIS A 142 -8.52 3.01 16.53
N LEU A 143 -9.45 2.05 16.48
CA LEU A 143 -10.86 2.30 16.76
C LEU A 143 -11.07 2.94 18.14
N SER A 144 -10.21 2.59 19.11
CA SER A 144 -10.26 3.18 20.46
C SER A 144 -10.06 4.70 20.47
N GLN A 145 -9.36 5.27 19.50
CA GLN A 145 -9.18 6.72 19.35
C GLN A 145 -10.43 7.42 18.79
N HIS A 146 -11.36 6.67 18.24
CA HIS A 146 -12.57 7.16 17.59
C HIS A 146 -13.86 6.89 18.38
N LYS A 147 -13.77 6.56 19.66
CA LYS A 147 -14.92 6.20 20.52
C LYS A 147 -16.02 7.26 20.57
N SER A 148 -15.67 8.53 20.36
CA SER A 148 -16.65 9.64 20.28
C SER A 148 -17.48 9.62 18.99
N LYS A 149 -17.05 8.89 17.96
CA LYS A 149 -17.72 8.78 16.66
C LYS A 149 -18.44 7.45 16.50
N ILE A 150 -17.82 6.36 16.95
CA ILE A 150 -18.37 5.01 16.92
C ILE A 150 -17.78 4.17 18.06
N SER A 151 -18.64 3.44 18.75
CA SER A 151 -18.19 2.44 19.72
C SER A 151 -17.96 1.08 19.04
N MET A 152 -17.18 0.21 19.68
CA MET A 152 -16.97 -1.16 19.22
C MET A 152 -18.29 -1.95 19.19
N VAL A 153 -19.18 -1.73 20.17
CA VAL A 153 -20.50 -2.37 20.22
C VAL A 153 -21.37 -1.88 19.07
N GLU A 154 -21.46 -0.57 18.83
CA GLU A 154 -22.21 0.00 17.69
C GLU A 154 -21.70 -0.53 16.35
N LEU A 155 -20.38 -0.65 16.16
CA LEU A 155 -19.81 -1.21 14.95
C LEU A 155 -20.16 -2.71 14.80
N ALA A 156 -20.16 -3.45 15.90
CA ALA A 156 -20.54 -4.86 15.89
C ALA A 156 -22.03 -5.07 15.54
N ASP A 157 -22.92 -4.24 16.10
CA ASP A 157 -24.34 -4.24 15.76
C ASP A 157 -24.57 -3.95 14.26
N ILE A 158 -23.84 -2.97 13.72
CA ILE A 158 -23.88 -2.64 12.28
C ILE A 158 -23.45 -3.83 11.44
N ILE A 159 -22.31 -4.45 11.76
CA ILE A 159 -21.81 -5.64 11.02
C ILE A 159 -22.81 -6.79 11.10
N ALA A 160 -23.32 -7.12 12.28
CA ALA A 160 -24.26 -8.20 12.49
C ALA A 160 -25.61 -7.95 11.78
N SER A 161 -25.98 -6.69 11.55
CA SER A 161 -27.20 -6.29 10.84
C SER A 161 -27.10 -6.33 9.32
N ILE A 162 -25.89 -6.50 8.75
CA ILE A 162 -25.73 -6.61 7.30
C ILE A 162 -26.40 -7.90 6.81
N PRO A 163 -27.38 -7.81 5.90
CA PRO A 163 -28.06 -9.02 5.42
C PRO A 163 -27.10 -10.00 4.76
N ASN A 164 -27.15 -11.26 5.17
CA ASN A 164 -26.33 -12.37 4.65
C ASN A 164 -24.82 -12.05 4.65
N VAL A 165 -24.33 -11.39 5.72
CA VAL A 165 -22.95 -10.91 5.79
C VAL A 165 -21.93 -12.02 5.54
N ASP A 166 -22.16 -13.22 6.10
CA ASP A 166 -21.21 -14.33 5.99
C ASP A 166 -21.14 -14.89 4.57
N GLU A 167 -22.29 -15.08 3.92
CA GLU A 167 -22.38 -15.53 2.52
C GLU A 167 -21.78 -14.50 1.57
N ARG A 168 -22.01 -13.22 1.82
CA ARG A 168 -21.47 -12.12 1.03
C ARG A 168 -19.95 -12.03 1.18
N ILE A 169 -19.42 -12.15 2.41
CA ILE A 169 -17.95 -12.21 2.62
C ILE A 169 -17.38 -13.45 1.92
N LYS A 170 -18.05 -14.61 2.02
CA LYS A 170 -17.64 -15.82 1.33
C LYS A 170 -17.61 -15.65 -0.18
N ALA A 171 -18.57 -14.91 -0.74
CA ALA A 171 -18.67 -14.65 -2.18
C ALA A 171 -17.67 -13.60 -2.68
N GLY A 172 -16.96 -12.88 -1.80
CA GLY A 172 -16.04 -11.81 -2.18
C GLY A 172 -16.75 -10.50 -2.55
N ASP A 173 -17.97 -10.27 -2.02
CA ASP A 173 -18.79 -9.10 -2.34
C ASP A 173 -18.14 -7.80 -1.82
N PRO A 174 -17.69 -6.88 -2.70
CA PRO A 174 -17.03 -5.65 -2.30
C PRO A 174 -17.94 -4.70 -1.51
N GLU A 175 -19.26 -4.80 -1.66
CA GLU A 175 -20.21 -3.93 -0.97
C GLU A 175 -20.28 -4.19 0.53
N VAL A 176 -19.85 -5.35 1.01
CA VAL A 176 -19.72 -5.59 2.45
C VAL A 176 -18.61 -4.71 3.04
N VAL A 177 -17.50 -4.55 2.35
CA VAL A 177 -16.43 -3.63 2.77
C VAL A 177 -16.96 -2.20 2.82
N ASN A 178 -17.68 -1.76 1.79
CA ASN A 178 -18.26 -0.42 1.74
C ASN A 178 -19.26 -0.19 2.88
N ALA A 179 -20.11 -1.17 3.18
CA ALA A 179 -21.09 -1.08 4.27
C ALA A 179 -20.41 -0.95 5.64
N ILE A 180 -19.40 -1.80 5.93
CA ILE A 180 -18.63 -1.73 7.18
C ILE A 180 -17.84 -0.40 7.24
N ALA A 181 -17.20 0.03 6.15
CA ALA A 181 -16.41 1.24 6.09
C ALA A 181 -17.25 2.51 6.32
N HIS A 182 -18.47 2.55 5.77
CA HIS A 182 -19.40 3.66 5.96
C HIS A 182 -19.98 3.68 7.38
N SER A 183 -20.23 2.49 7.95
CA SER A 183 -20.77 2.33 9.32
C SER A 183 -21.94 3.27 9.61
N ASN A 184 -21.81 4.15 10.62
CA ASN A 184 -22.80 5.15 11.00
C ASN A 184 -22.65 6.50 10.26
N GLY A 185 -21.79 6.60 9.27
CA GLY A 185 -21.51 7.81 8.49
C GLY A 185 -20.66 8.88 9.18
N LYS A 186 -20.29 8.70 10.46
CA LYS A 186 -19.50 9.69 11.20
C LYS A 186 -17.99 9.54 11.05
N ILE A 187 -17.55 8.39 10.53
CA ILE A 187 -16.15 8.04 10.35
C ILE A 187 -15.99 7.09 9.16
N ASN A 188 -14.91 7.24 8.45
CA ASN A 188 -14.54 6.28 7.39
C ASN A 188 -13.64 5.18 7.97
N LEU A 189 -14.16 3.96 8.06
CA LEU A 189 -13.46 2.80 8.58
C LEU A 189 -12.90 1.88 7.48
N PHE A 190 -12.55 2.43 6.33
CA PHE A 190 -12.13 1.65 5.16
C PHE A 190 -11.00 0.68 5.46
N SER A 191 -9.94 1.13 6.15
CA SER A 191 -8.81 0.26 6.52
C SER A 191 -9.23 -0.90 7.41
N PHE A 192 -10.08 -0.67 8.40
CA PHE A 192 -10.63 -1.71 9.26
C PHE A 192 -11.49 -2.70 8.46
N ALA A 193 -12.42 -2.17 7.64
CA ALA A 193 -13.36 -2.97 6.85
C ALA A 193 -12.65 -3.93 5.90
N THR A 194 -11.59 -3.47 5.21
CA THR A 194 -10.79 -4.31 4.31
C THR A 194 -10.10 -5.45 5.06
N LYS A 195 -9.55 -5.18 6.25
CA LYS A 195 -8.93 -6.19 7.12
C LYS A 195 -9.97 -7.20 7.63
N TYR A 196 -11.11 -6.70 8.10
CA TYR A 196 -12.19 -7.56 8.59
C TYR A 196 -12.66 -8.58 7.54
N CYS A 197 -12.98 -8.11 6.34
CA CYS A 197 -13.43 -8.98 5.25
C CYS A 197 -12.32 -9.91 4.76
N CYS A 198 -11.08 -9.42 4.62
CA CYS A 198 -9.94 -10.22 4.19
C CYS A 198 -9.67 -11.39 5.17
N TYR A 199 -9.65 -11.12 6.47
CA TYR A 199 -9.41 -12.19 7.46
C TYR A 199 -10.51 -13.23 7.50
N HIS A 200 -11.79 -12.84 7.44
CA HIS A 200 -12.89 -13.79 7.38
C HIS A 200 -12.84 -14.62 6.10
N ASN A 201 -12.65 -13.98 4.95
CA ASN A 201 -12.62 -14.64 3.65
C ASN A 201 -11.47 -15.66 3.57
N LYS A 202 -10.25 -15.25 3.96
CA LYS A 202 -9.08 -16.12 3.97
C LYS A 202 -9.20 -17.27 4.98
N ASN A 203 -9.51 -16.96 6.26
CA ASN A 203 -9.36 -17.92 7.33
C ASN A 203 -10.55 -18.91 7.46
N LEU A 204 -11.73 -18.51 6.99
CA LEU A 204 -12.94 -19.35 7.06
C LEU A 204 -13.22 -20.07 5.74
N TYR A 205 -12.92 -19.44 4.62
CA TYR A 205 -13.34 -19.93 3.31
C TYR A 205 -12.16 -20.27 2.38
N GLU A 206 -10.92 -20.08 2.84
CA GLU A 206 -9.69 -20.32 2.08
C GLU A 206 -9.70 -19.60 0.71
N ARG A 207 -10.18 -18.34 0.70
CA ARG A 207 -10.31 -17.50 -0.48
C ARG A 207 -9.43 -16.26 -0.37
N ASP A 208 -9.16 -15.62 -1.52
CA ASP A 208 -8.31 -14.44 -1.64
C ASP A 208 -9.04 -13.32 -2.42
N ASP A 209 -10.32 -13.08 -2.06
CA ASP A 209 -11.14 -12.13 -2.82
C ASP A 209 -10.87 -10.68 -2.43
N TYR A 210 -10.36 -10.42 -1.22
CA TYR A 210 -10.22 -9.07 -0.67
C TYR A 210 -8.76 -8.63 -0.55
N SER A 211 -8.49 -7.41 -1.02
CA SER A 211 -7.23 -6.71 -0.80
C SER A 211 -7.34 -5.76 0.40
N ILE A 212 -6.32 -5.74 1.26
CA ILE A 212 -6.25 -4.79 2.37
C ILE A 212 -5.81 -3.43 1.85
N LEU A 213 -6.39 -2.36 2.40
CA LEU A 213 -5.91 -1.00 2.22
C LEU A 213 -5.70 -0.34 3.58
N ASP A 214 -4.46 0.00 3.87
CA ASP A 214 -4.08 0.83 5.01
C ASP A 214 -3.17 1.98 4.59
N THR A 215 -2.65 2.73 5.56
CA THR A 215 -1.78 3.87 5.28
C THR A 215 -0.47 3.44 4.59
N VAL A 216 0.10 2.29 4.99
CA VAL A 216 1.35 1.80 4.39
C VAL A 216 1.15 1.48 2.91
N LEU A 217 0.08 0.74 2.56
CA LEU A 217 -0.24 0.45 1.17
C LEU A 217 -0.55 1.74 0.39
N LYS A 218 -1.36 2.63 0.95
CA LYS A 218 -1.71 3.90 0.29
C LYS A 218 -0.47 4.73 -0.08
N ASP A 219 0.53 4.76 0.80
CA ASP A 219 1.74 5.55 0.61
C ASP A 219 2.80 4.81 -0.24
N SER A 220 2.71 3.49 -0.32
CA SER A 220 3.71 2.67 -1.01
C SER A 220 3.30 2.23 -2.42
N LEU A 221 2.01 2.01 -2.70
CA LEU A 221 1.56 1.57 -4.02
C LEU A 221 2.07 2.43 -5.19
N PRO A 222 2.11 3.78 -5.08
CA PRO A 222 2.68 4.62 -6.14
C PRO A 222 4.17 4.37 -6.42
N LYS A 223 4.90 3.80 -5.46
CA LYS A 223 6.32 3.46 -5.61
C LYS A 223 6.50 2.21 -6.48
N TYR A 224 5.57 1.26 -6.37
CA TYR A 224 5.58 0.01 -7.13
C TYR A 224 4.89 0.15 -8.48
N PHE A 225 3.81 0.94 -8.53
CA PHE A 225 2.95 1.07 -9.71
C PHE A 225 2.83 2.55 -10.10
N GLY A 226 3.58 2.95 -11.12
CA GLY A 226 3.66 4.35 -11.56
C GLY A 226 2.37 4.90 -12.18
N ASP A 227 1.34 4.08 -12.36
CA ASP A 227 0.05 4.43 -12.95
C ASP A 227 -1.04 4.75 -11.91
N VAL A 228 -0.71 4.71 -10.60
CA VAL A 228 -1.60 5.11 -9.51
C VAL A 228 -0.94 6.17 -8.64
N THR A 229 -1.73 7.10 -8.14
CA THR A 229 -1.27 8.11 -7.19
C THR A 229 -1.93 7.92 -5.82
N ARG A 230 -1.27 8.41 -4.76
CA ARG A 230 -1.86 8.46 -3.42
C ARG A 230 -3.24 9.14 -3.42
N GLY A 231 -3.39 10.22 -4.20
CA GLY A 231 -4.65 10.94 -4.35
C GLY A 231 -5.74 10.12 -5.04
N GLN A 232 -5.39 9.22 -5.97
CA GLN A 232 -6.34 8.30 -6.58
C GLN A 232 -6.84 7.26 -5.56
N ILE A 233 -5.92 6.68 -4.77
CA ILE A 233 -6.25 5.71 -3.73
C ILE A 233 -7.11 6.37 -2.65
N GLN A 234 -6.78 7.62 -2.27
CA GLN A 234 -7.59 8.39 -1.33
C GLN A 234 -9.01 8.62 -1.86
N ARG A 235 -9.19 8.92 -3.16
CA ARG A 235 -10.53 9.05 -3.76
C ARG A 235 -11.35 7.77 -3.67
N TRP A 236 -10.75 6.59 -3.93
CA TRP A 236 -11.45 5.31 -3.74
C TRP A 236 -11.90 5.11 -2.29
N GLN A 237 -11.02 5.43 -1.34
CA GLN A 237 -11.34 5.36 0.08
C GLN A 237 -12.47 6.32 0.47
N ASP A 238 -12.42 7.59 0.03
CA ASP A 238 -13.37 8.63 0.41
C ASP A 238 -14.74 8.42 -0.24
N SER A 239 -14.77 7.81 -1.43
CA SER A 239 -16.02 7.49 -2.14
C SER A 239 -16.56 6.10 -1.83
N TYR A 240 -15.96 5.36 -0.90
CA TYR A 240 -16.33 3.97 -0.59
C TYR A 240 -16.34 3.07 -1.84
N ASN A 241 -15.41 3.29 -2.75
CA ASN A 241 -15.29 2.50 -3.99
C ASN A 241 -14.25 1.38 -3.83
N TYR A 242 -14.58 0.42 -2.97
CA TYR A 242 -13.67 -0.70 -2.69
C TYR A 242 -13.47 -1.59 -3.92
N ALA A 243 -14.51 -1.77 -4.74
CA ALA A 243 -14.40 -2.58 -5.97
C ALA A 243 -13.28 -2.07 -6.87
N ALA A 244 -13.21 -0.75 -7.15
CA ALA A 244 -12.17 -0.18 -7.99
C ALA A 244 -10.76 -0.38 -7.41
N TYR A 245 -10.59 -0.29 -6.09
CA TYR A 245 -9.31 -0.58 -5.43
C TYR A 245 -8.93 -2.05 -5.57
N ASN A 246 -9.84 -2.96 -5.25
CA ASN A 246 -9.61 -4.39 -5.27
C ASN A 246 -9.32 -4.91 -6.68
N ASP A 247 -10.05 -4.41 -7.69
CA ASP A 247 -9.83 -4.72 -9.10
C ASP A 247 -8.46 -4.20 -9.57
N TYR A 248 -8.07 -3.00 -9.13
CA TYR A 248 -6.75 -2.46 -9.42
C TYR A 248 -5.64 -3.38 -8.90
N ILE A 249 -5.69 -3.81 -7.63
CA ILE A 249 -4.70 -4.74 -7.06
C ILE A 249 -4.70 -6.06 -7.81
N THR A 250 -5.88 -6.63 -8.09
CA THR A 250 -6.00 -7.88 -8.85
C THR A 250 -5.32 -7.77 -10.20
N LYS A 251 -5.64 -6.71 -10.96
CA LYS A 251 -5.03 -6.44 -12.26
C LYS A 251 -3.50 -6.32 -12.17
N LYS A 252 -2.98 -5.63 -11.14
CA LYS A 252 -1.53 -5.48 -10.97
C LYS A 252 -0.83 -6.80 -10.67
N LEU A 253 -1.41 -7.65 -9.83
CA LEU A 253 -0.87 -8.98 -9.57
C LEU A 253 -0.94 -9.88 -10.81
N ASP A 254 -1.97 -9.74 -11.65
CA ASP A 254 -2.07 -10.44 -12.94
C ASP A 254 -1.00 -9.95 -13.94
N GLU A 255 -0.78 -8.64 -14.05
CA GLU A 255 0.26 -8.03 -14.89
C GLU A 255 1.68 -8.48 -14.48
N LEU A 256 1.89 -8.76 -13.20
CA LEU A 256 3.14 -9.29 -12.65
C LEU A 256 3.25 -10.82 -12.72
N ASN A 257 2.23 -11.53 -13.25
CA ASN A 257 2.11 -12.99 -13.27
C ASN A 257 2.24 -13.63 -11.88
N ILE A 258 1.69 -13.00 -10.85
CA ILE A 258 1.65 -13.55 -9.50
C ILE A 258 0.54 -14.59 -9.41
N THR A 259 0.93 -15.83 -9.10
CA THR A 259 0.03 -17.01 -9.07
C THR A 259 0.07 -17.77 -7.74
N THR A 260 0.90 -17.33 -6.78
CA THR A 260 0.97 -17.95 -5.46
C THR A 260 -0.39 -17.88 -4.73
N ASP A 261 -0.67 -18.85 -3.87
CA ASP A 261 -1.89 -18.88 -3.06
C ASP A 261 -1.97 -17.65 -2.14
N PHE A 262 -3.16 -17.11 -1.97
CA PHE A 262 -3.41 -15.90 -1.17
C PHE A 262 -2.54 -14.71 -1.58
N ARG A 263 -2.34 -14.53 -2.88
CA ARG A 263 -1.45 -13.51 -3.47
C ARG A 263 -1.75 -12.08 -3.01
N LYS A 264 -3.04 -11.71 -2.82
CA LYS A 264 -3.43 -10.38 -2.32
C LYS A 264 -2.96 -10.16 -0.89
N ARG A 265 -3.14 -11.17 -0.03
CA ARG A 265 -2.69 -11.11 1.36
C ARG A 265 -1.17 -11.12 1.47
N LYS A 266 -0.47 -11.93 0.67
CA LYS A 266 0.99 -11.97 0.63
C LYS A 266 1.57 -10.65 0.10
N PHE A 267 0.91 -10.05 -0.89
CA PHE A 267 1.29 -8.73 -1.39
C PHE A 267 1.15 -7.64 -0.32
N ASP A 268 0.08 -7.64 0.46
CA ASP A 268 -0.08 -6.75 1.61
C ASP A 268 1.07 -6.93 2.62
N TRP A 269 1.40 -8.14 3.01
CA TRP A 269 2.53 -8.43 3.89
C TRP A 269 3.87 -7.98 3.30
N TYR A 270 4.10 -8.23 2.02
CA TYR A 270 5.31 -7.79 1.32
C TYR A 270 5.46 -6.27 1.38
N VAL A 271 4.42 -5.54 0.99
CA VAL A 271 4.46 -4.07 1.01
C VAL A 271 4.66 -3.54 2.43
N TRP A 272 3.92 -4.09 3.39
CA TRP A 272 4.03 -3.69 4.80
C TRP A 272 5.42 -3.96 5.37
N TYR A 273 5.99 -5.13 5.15
CA TYR A 273 7.30 -5.53 5.66
C TYR A 273 8.45 -4.71 5.07
N LYS A 274 8.39 -4.41 3.78
CA LYS A 274 9.42 -3.64 3.07
C LYS A 274 9.34 -2.12 3.29
N ASN A 275 8.21 -1.57 3.77
CA ASN A 275 8.00 -0.12 3.90
C ASN A 275 7.69 0.37 5.32
N ARG A 276 7.80 -0.50 6.32
CA ARG A 276 7.59 -0.17 7.73
C ARG A 276 8.79 0.55 8.36
#